data_ad1d7eff64c97f297d958a258201e7ac
#
_entry.id   ad1d7eff64c97f297d958a258201e7ac
#
_cell.length_a   1.000
_cell.length_b   1.000
_cell.length_c   1.000
_cell.angle_alpha   90.00
_cell.angle_beta   90.00
_cell.angle_gamma   90.00
#
_symmetry.space_group_name_H-M   'P 1'
#
loop_
_entity.id
_entity.type
_entity.pdbx_description
1 polymer ?
#
loop_
_entity_poly.entity_id
_entity_poly.type
_entity_poly.pdbx_seq_one_letter_code
_entity_poly.pdbx_strand_id
1 'polypeptide(L)'
;MYLLNYIYFLIITLLGLKFLTMKRGVMVNPLNREQKMVMDGPEMFWVLTFSTGLLALSAPGALDLMAIRLMVLEIFCIVGLFICKRSPQWSPAIVLYLLYIVWLVIGLSYSPAPGYGFRVILKYLYPLLIMLFASATVRDKEVFLKAGLGARLVAVISIPVLIIPMLNWILFPGVFWYGTASAIHYITMCVFSLALFYYTDERKKNLLLCVLFMLPCLVWVFRTSIMGTTLALMTFFFFKYKMKSLPVIFVVLVLFVVAVFAIPSVREKMFKDSENVSIEQLQRGEISKDDINSNARFAMWEDLQSRFYQGKELMGSGIGSVQNYMYSNFVFGGLKVPHNDYVQISCDSGIIGVVLYLLAVFAIIVHSFVAYQKYTDVSIKM
;
A
#
# COMPACT_ATOMS: atom_id res chain seq x y z
N MET A 1 0.78 26.55 -4.95
CA MET A 1 0.91 25.09 -4.91
C MET A 1 0.42 24.49 -3.60
N TYR A 2 0.95 24.92 -2.44
CA TYR A 2 0.58 24.36 -1.13
C TYR A 2 -0.86 24.66 -0.69
N LEU A 3 -1.43 25.80 -1.08
CA LEU A 3 -2.83 26.14 -0.83
C LEU A 3 -3.78 25.05 -1.37
N LEU A 4 -3.50 24.53 -2.56
CA LEU A 4 -4.29 23.44 -3.16
C LEU A 4 -4.27 22.19 -2.30
N ASN A 5 -3.12 21.83 -1.71
CA ASN A 5 -3.02 20.67 -0.83
C ASN A 5 -3.90 20.82 0.42
N TYR A 6 -3.97 22.04 1.02
CA TYR A 6 -4.87 22.31 2.12
C TYR A 6 -6.35 22.25 1.71
N ILE A 7 -6.68 22.75 0.52
CA ILE A 7 -8.03 22.67 -0.04
C ILE A 7 -8.42 21.20 -0.25
N TYR A 8 -7.56 20.39 -0.86
CA TYR A 8 -7.83 18.95 -1.04
C TYR A 8 -7.97 18.22 0.29
N PHE A 9 -7.12 18.53 1.26
CA PHE A 9 -7.23 17.96 2.60
C PHE A 9 -8.58 18.31 3.24
N LEU A 10 -9.00 19.58 3.16
CA LEU A 10 -10.31 20.02 3.65
C LEU A 10 -11.45 19.29 2.95
N ILE A 11 -11.39 19.15 1.61
CA ILE A 11 -12.39 18.43 0.83
C ILE A 11 -12.48 16.97 1.29
N ILE A 12 -11.36 16.28 1.45
CA ILE A 12 -11.33 14.89 1.93
C ILE A 12 -11.97 14.77 3.31
N THR A 13 -11.65 15.70 4.21
CA THR A 13 -12.20 15.75 5.57
C THR A 13 -13.71 15.94 5.56
N LEU A 14 -14.20 16.92 4.81
CA LEU A 14 -15.64 17.21 4.70
C LEU A 14 -16.40 16.06 4.04
N LEU A 15 -15.83 15.44 2.98
CA LEU A 15 -16.43 14.27 2.34
C LEU A 15 -16.47 13.07 3.29
N GLY A 16 -15.40 12.83 4.05
CA GLY A 16 -15.35 11.75 5.05
C GLY A 16 -16.45 11.92 6.11
N LEU A 17 -16.59 13.10 6.69
CA LEU A 17 -17.67 13.42 7.65
C LEU A 17 -19.06 13.22 7.03
N LYS A 18 -19.26 13.72 5.79
CA LYS A 18 -20.52 13.55 5.09
C LYS A 18 -20.86 12.08 4.87
N PHE A 19 -19.91 11.27 4.42
CA PHE A 19 -20.15 9.85 4.15
C PHE A 19 -20.44 9.08 5.44
N LEU A 20 -19.70 9.32 6.52
CA LEU A 20 -19.96 8.66 7.80
C LEU A 20 -21.34 8.99 8.39
N THR A 21 -21.84 10.20 8.16
CA THR A 21 -23.12 10.65 8.69
C THR A 21 -24.29 10.47 7.72
N MET A 22 -24.03 10.07 6.49
CA MET A 22 -25.04 9.95 5.46
C MET A 22 -26.03 8.79 5.73
N LYS A 23 -27.31 9.11 5.77
CA LYS A 23 -28.40 8.14 6.02
C LYS A 23 -29.07 7.65 4.73
N ARG A 24 -28.89 8.34 3.62
CA ARG A 24 -29.52 8.01 2.31
C ARG A 24 -28.43 7.62 1.32
N GLY A 25 -28.70 6.58 0.56
CA GLY A 25 -27.81 6.13 -0.50
C GLY A 25 -27.65 7.19 -1.62
N VAL A 26 -26.46 7.24 -2.19
CA VAL A 26 -26.16 8.03 -3.40
C VAL A 26 -26.12 7.12 -4.58
N MET A 27 -26.79 7.52 -5.65
CA MET A 27 -26.74 6.78 -6.90
C MET A 27 -25.42 7.08 -7.61
N VAL A 28 -24.59 6.05 -7.77
CA VAL A 28 -23.33 6.11 -8.50
C VAL A 28 -23.48 5.33 -9.79
N ASN A 29 -23.08 5.92 -10.91
CA ASN A 29 -23.04 5.21 -12.19
C ASN A 29 -21.61 4.68 -12.41
N PRO A 30 -21.33 3.41 -12.08
CA PRO A 30 -19.99 2.86 -12.23
C PRO A 30 -19.80 2.47 -13.69
N LEU A 31 -19.19 3.26 -14.54
CA LEU A 31 -18.72 2.90 -15.89
C LEU A 31 -19.64 1.95 -16.73
N ASN A 32 -20.75 1.52 -16.17
CA ASN A 32 -21.78 0.71 -16.83
C ASN A 32 -23.13 1.44 -16.79
N ARG A 33 -23.64 1.80 -17.97
CA ARG A 33 -24.87 2.59 -18.13
C ARG A 33 -26.14 1.85 -17.68
N GLU A 34 -26.10 0.53 -17.61
CA GLU A 34 -27.27 -0.30 -17.31
C GLU A 34 -27.49 -0.58 -15.83
N GLN A 35 -26.42 -0.51 -15.02
CA GLN A 35 -26.51 -0.79 -13.58
C GLN A 35 -26.45 0.51 -12.77
N LYS A 36 -27.60 0.93 -12.27
CA LYS A 36 -27.68 1.98 -11.25
C LYS A 36 -27.26 1.36 -9.91
N MET A 37 -26.13 1.82 -9.38
CA MET A 37 -25.64 1.37 -8.09
C MET A 37 -25.93 2.43 -7.03
N VAL A 38 -26.65 2.04 -5.98
CA VAL A 38 -26.88 2.87 -4.81
C VAL A 38 -25.84 2.51 -3.75
N MET A 39 -25.08 3.51 -3.33
CA MET A 39 -24.07 3.37 -2.28
C MET A 39 -24.52 4.11 -1.03
N ASP A 40 -24.37 3.48 0.11
CA ASP A 40 -24.61 4.11 1.42
C ASP A 40 -23.34 4.80 1.96
N GLY A 41 -23.44 5.40 3.13
CA GLY A 41 -22.34 6.15 3.75
C GLY A 41 -21.05 5.33 3.94
N PRO A 42 -21.10 4.14 4.57
CA PRO A 42 -19.94 3.29 4.75
C PRO A 42 -19.29 2.85 3.44
N GLU A 43 -20.07 2.54 2.41
CA GLU A 43 -19.56 2.16 1.08
C GLU A 43 -18.82 3.33 0.43
N MET A 44 -19.38 4.56 0.49
CA MET A 44 -18.72 5.77 0.00
C MET A 44 -17.47 6.12 0.80
N PHE A 45 -17.46 5.88 2.12
CA PHE A 45 -16.26 6.05 2.94
C PHE A 45 -15.14 5.10 2.53
N TRP A 46 -15.46 3.84 2.17
CA TRP A 46 -14.48 2.91 1.62
C TRP A 46 -13.90 3.38 0.29
N VAL A 47 -14.73 3.90 -0.61
CA VAL A 47 -14.23 4.49 -1.87
C VAL A 47 -13.27 5.64 -1.58
N LEU A 48 -13.61 6.52 -0.64
CA LEU A 48 -12.73 7.62 -0.22
C LEU A 48 -11.40 7.09 0.34
N THR A 49 -11.46 6.13 1.23
CA THR A 49 -10.26 5.52 1.86
C THR A 49 -9.33 4.89 0.83
N PHE A 50 -9.86 4.07 -0.08
CA PHE A 50 -9.06 3.49 -1.16
C PHE A 50 -8.48 4.55 -2.09
N SER A 51 -9.20 5.63 -2.35
CA SER A 51 -8.80 6.66 -3.30
C SER A 51 -7.79 7.66 -2.72
N THR A 52 -7.70 7.80 -1.39
CA THR A 52 -6.73 8.73 -0.76
C THR A 52 -5.28 8.36 -1.03
N GLY A 53 -4.99 7.09 -1.34
CA GLY A 53 -3.68 6.65 -1.78
C GLY A 53 -3.19 7.29 -3.07
N LEU A 54 -4.09 7.81 -3.91
CA LEU A 54 -3.74 8.52 -5.14
C LEU A 54 -3.21 9.93 -4.88
N LEU A 55 -3.48 10.53 -3.71
CA LEU A 55 -3.15 11.90 -3.38
C LEU A 55 -1.80 12.00 -2.66
N ALA A 56 -0.86 12.70 -3.26
CA ALA A 56 0.42 13.02 -2.64
C ALA A 56 0.32 14.39 -1.93
N LEU A 57 -0.32 14.41 -0.77
CA LEU A 57 -0.47 15.63 0.01
C LEU A 57 0.82 15.98 0.72
N SER A 58 1.52 16.98 0.23
CA SER A 58 2.73 17.53 0.86
C SER A 58 2.60 19.03 1.02
N ALA A 59 3.19 19.58 2.09
CA ALA A 59 3.35 21.01 2.29
C ALA A 59 4.71 21.27 2.94
N PRO A 60 5.39 22.38 2.61
CA PRO A 60 6.58 22.79 3.34
C PRO A 60 6.17 23.38 4.69
N GLY A 61 7.04 23.22 5.66
CA GLY A 61 6.87 23.84 6.98
C GLY A 61 6.51 22.85 8.06
N ALA A 62 5.94 23.36 9.15
CA ALA A 62 5.69 22.58 10.38
C ALA A 62 4.56 21.55 10.26
N LEU A 63 3.67 21.67 9.27
CA LEU A 63 2.52 20.80 9.12
C LEU A 63 2.81 19.68 8.13
N ASP A 64 2.86 18.45 8.64
CA ASP A 64 2.92 17.23 7.84
C ASP A 64 1.49 16.81 7.43
N LEU A 65 1.04 17.27 6.27
CA LEU A 65 -0.29 16.95 5.76
C LEU A 65 -0.52 15.44 5.55
N MET A 66 0.53 14.67 5.30
CA MET A 66 0.42 13.21 5.17
C MET A 66 0.09 12.57 6.53
N ALA A 67 0.76 13.02 7.60
CA ALA A 67 0.46 12.54 8.96
C ALA A 67 -0.93 13.00 9.41
N ILE A 68 -1.30 14.26 9.16
CA ILE A 68 -2.64 14.78 9.51
C ILE A 68 -3.73 14.02 8.76
N ARG A 69 -3.53 13.73 7.47
CA ARG A 69 -4.47 12.90 6.69
C ARG A 69 -4.66 11.53 7.33
N LEU A 70 -3.58 10.89 7.75
CA LEU A 70 -3.61 9.59 8.41
C LEU A 70 -4.41 9.67 9.72
N MET A 71 -4.11 10.63 10.57
CA MET A 71 -4.85 10.86 11.83
C MET A 71 -6.35 11.10 11.59
N VAL A 72 -6.71 11.87 10.57
CA VAL A 72 -8.13 12.13 10.24
C VAL A 72 -8.82 10.84 9.79
N LEU A 73 -8.17 10.01 8.98
CA LEU A 73 -8.71 8.72 8.57
C LEU A 73 -8.85 7.76 9.76
N GLU A 74 -7.91 7.76 10.69
CA GLU A 74 -7.97 6.99 11.94
C GLU A 74 -9.16 7.43 12.81
N ILE A 75 -9.31 8.73 13.02
CA ILE A 75 -10.45 9.30 13.75
C ILE A 75 -11.77 8.89 13.07
N PHE A 76 -11.83 8.95 11.75
CA PHE A 76 -13.03 8.52 11.01
C PHE A 76 -13.33 7.03 11.17
N CYS A 77 -12.32 6.18 11.19
CA CYS A 77 -12.52 4.75 11.48
C CYS A 77 -13.10 4.54 12.88
N ILE A 78 -12.54 5.23 13.88
CA ILE A 78 -13.00 5.15 15.28
C ILE A 78 -14.45 5.67 15.39
N VAL A 79 -14.72 6.85 14.88
CA VAL A 79 -16.08 7.45 14.88
C VAL A 79 -17.04 6.56 14.10
N GLY A 80 -16.62 6.02 12.97
CA GLY A 80 -17.40 5.10 12.15
C GLY A 80 -17.79 3.83 12.90
N LEU A 81 -16.90 3.26 13.70
CA LEU A 81 -17.21 2.09 14.55
C LEU A 81 -18.32 2.39 15.58
N PHE A 82 -18.31 3.60 16.17
CA PHE A 82 -19.36 4.02 17.09
C PHE A 82 -20.69 4.29 16.38
N ILE A 83 -20.66 4.97 15.22
CA ILE A 83 -21.88 5.31 14.45
C ILE A 83 -22.54 4.06 13.88
N CYS A 84 -21.76 3.11 13.38
CA CYS A 84 -22.30 1.87 12.77
C CYS A 84 -23.02 0.96 13.76
N LYS A 85 -22.90 1.22 15.07
CA LYS A 85 -23.53 0.42 16.16
C LYS A 85 -23.33 -1.10 16.00
N ARG A 86 -22.22 -1.49 15.40
CA ARG A 86 -21.87 -2.88 15.12
C ARG A 86 -20.52 -3.19 15.75
N SER A 87 -20.47 -4.27 16.52
CA SER A 87 -19.21 -4.74 17.10
C SER A 87 -18.28 -5.30 16.01
N PRO A 88 -16.99 -4.95 16.03
CA PRO A 88 -16.00 -5.59 15.19
C PRO A 88 -15.95 -7.10 15.45
N GLN A 89 -15.70 -7.87 14.41
CA GLN A 89 -15.43 -9.30 14.55
C GLN A 89 -13.94 -9.50 14.82
N TRP A 90 -13.64 -10.07 15.98
CA TRP A 90 -12.27 -10.38 16.36
C TRP A 90 -11.76 -11.62 15.63
N SER A 91 -10.59 -11.50 15.04
CA SER A 91 -9.86 -12.61 14.44
C SER A 91 -8.46 -12.71 15.07
N PRO A 92 -7.81 -13.89 14.98
CA PRO A 92 -6.43 -14.02 15.46
C PRO A 92 -5.48 -12.98 14.86
N ALA A 93 -5.69 -12.61 13.61
CA ALA A 93 -4.91 -11.57 12.94
C ALA A 93 -5.06 -10.20 13.62
N ILE A 94 -6.29 -9.79 13.94
CA ILE A 94 -6.55 -8.52 14.64
C ILE A 94 -5.92 -8.53 16.03
N VAL A 95 -6.06 -9.65 16.76
CA VAL A 95 -5.49 -9.78 18.11
C VAL A 95 -3.96 -9.70 18.09
N LEU A 96 -3.31 -10.44 17.20
CA LEU A 96 -1.84 -10.41 17.06
C LEU A 96 -1.34 -9.04 16.63
N TYR A 97 -2.05 -8.38 15.71
CA TYR A 97 -1.69 -7.03 15.31
C TYR A 97 -1.89 -6.01 16.45
N LEU A 98 -2.93 -6.17 17.26
CA LEU A 98 -3.15 -5.36 18.46
C LEU A 98 -2.00 -5.57 19.47
N LEU A 99 -1.55 -6.80 19.69
CA LEU A 99 -0.40 -7.09 20.56
C LEU A 99 0.88 -6.40 20.03
N TYR A 100 1.07 -6.39 18.72
CA TYR A 100 2.15 -5.62 18.10
C TYR A 100 2.03 -4.11 18.41
N ILE A 101 0.85 -3.51 18.27
CA ILE A 101 0.65 -2.08 18.61
C ILE A 101 0.91 -1.82 20.10
N VAL A 102 0.45 -2.70 21.00
CA VAL A 102 0.73 -2.59 22.44
C VAL A 102 2.24 -2.62 22.69
N TRP A 103 2.98 -3.50 22.00
CA TRP A 103 4.45 -3.54 22.10
C TRP A 103 5.10 -2.23 21.64
N LEU A 104 4.62 -1.63 20.54
CA LEU A 104 5.10 -0.33 20.10
C LEU A 104 4.84 0.77 21.15
N VAL A 105 3.67 0.75 21.80
CA VAL A 105 3.33 1.71 22.88
C VAL A 105 4.27 1.52 24.08
N ILE A 106 4.56 0.29 24.47
CA ILE A 106 5.56 -0.02 25.50
C ILE A 106 6.92 0.56 25.08
N GLY A 107 7.29 0.44 23.81
CA GLY A 107 8.54 0.98 23.26
C GLY A 107 8.68 2.51 23.37
N LEU A 108 7.57 3.25 23.57
CA LEU A 108 7.64 4.70 23.85
C LEU A 108 8.21 5.01 25.22
N SER A 109 8.03 4.13 26.21
CA SER A 109 8.46 4.39 27.59
C SER A 109 9.98 4.51 27.74
N TYR A 110 10.74 3.89 26.85
CA TYR A 110 12.21 3.95 26.83
C TYR A 110 12.77 4.62 25.55
N SER A 111 11.90 5.22 24.74
CA SER A 111 12.31 5.93 23.53
C SER A 111 13.04 7.22 23.84
N PRO A 112 14.21 7.48 23.24
CA PRO A 112 14.88 8.79 23.31
C PRO A 112 14.16 9.87 22.51
N ALA A 113 13.17 9.49 21.66
CA ALA A 113 12.49 10.40 20.76
C ALA A 113 10.96 10.12 20.68
N PRO A 114 10.22 10.26 21.80
CA PRO A 114 8.82 9.83 21.88
C PRO A 114 7.90 10.56 20.90
N GLY A 115 8.20 11.81 20.53
CA GLY A 115 7.44 12.54 19.51
C GLY A 115 7.49 11.92 18.12
N TYR A 116 8.65 11.41 17.72
CA TYR A 116 8.77 10.62 16.49
C TYR A 116 8.16 9.23 16.66
N GLY A 117 8.31 8.63 17.85
CA GLY A 117 7.71 7.35 18.19
C GLY A 117 6.18 7.37 18.04
N PHE A 118 5.53 8.43 18.48
CA PHE A 118 4.10 8.61 18.28
C PHE A 118 3.69 8.61 16.79
N ARG A 119 4.46 9.29 15.93
CA ARG A 119 4.23 9.25 14.47
C ARG A 119 4.36 7.84 13.88
N VAL A 120 5.34 7.07 14.36
CA VAL A 120 5.54 5.69 13.94
C VAL A 120 4.36 4.82 14.39
N ILE A 121 3.87 5.00 15.61
CA ILE A 121 2.69 4.27 16.11
C ILE A 121 1.46 4.58 15.26
N LEU A 122 1.17 5.82 14.94
CA LEU A 122 0.05 6.19 14.07
C LEU A 122 0.14 5.47 12.71
N LYS A 123 1.32 5.42 12.11
CA LYS A 123 1.53 4.69 10.85
C LYS A 123 1.08 3.22 10.95
N TYR A 124 1.39 2.54 12.06
CA TYR A 124 1.03 1.14 12.26
C TYR A 124 -0.35 0.95 12.89
N LEU A 125 -0.92 1.95 13.54
CA LEU A 125 -2.28 1.91 14.09
C LEU A 125 -3.33 1.91 12.97
N TYR A 126 -3.09 2.64 11.88
CA TYR A 126 -4.04 2.76 10.79
C TYR A 126 -4.49 1.42 10.18
N PRO A 127 -3.62 0.45 9.86
CA PRO A 127 -4.04 -0.87 9.40
C PRO A 127 -4.92 -1.61 10.41
N LEU A 128 -4.65 -1.51 11.71
CA LEU A 128 -5.49 -2.11 12.74
C LEU A 128 -6.91 -1.53 12.73
N LEU A 129 -7.02 -0.20 12.69
CA LEU A 129 -8.31 0.48 12.65
C LEU A 129 -9.09 0.17 11.37
N ILE A 130 -8.42 0.05 10.24
CA ILE A 130 -9.02 -0.37 8.97
C ILE A 130 -9.54 -1.81 9.08
N MET A 131 -8.77 -2.74 9.66
CA MET A 131 -9.22 -4.13 9.86
C MET A 131 -10.45 -4.20 10.78
N LEU A 132 -10.45 -3.45 11.89
CA LEU A 132 -11.58 -3.37 12.81
C LEU A 132 -12.83 -2.78 12.12
N PHE A 133 -12.65 -1.67 11.40
CA PHE A 133 -13.73 -1.01 10.69
C PHE A 133 -14.27 -1.89 9.55
N ALA A 134 -13.39 -2.58 8.81
CA ALA A 134 -13.78 -3.53 7.78
C ALA A 134 -14.59 -4.69 8.38
N SER A 135 -14.15 -5.27 9.48
CA SER A 135 -14.84 -6.38 10.15
C SER A 135 -16.24 -6.00 10.66
N ALA A 136 -16.47 -4.73 10.96
CA ALA A 136 -17.76 -4.20 11.37
C ALA A 136 -18.68 -3.83 10.20
N THR A 137 -18.14 -3.38 9.07
CA THR A 137 -18.91 -2.78 7.96
C THR A 137 -19.05 -3.68 6.75
N VAL A 138 -18.01 -4.46 6.39
CA VAL A 138 -18.01 -5.34 5.22
C VAL A 138 -18.53 -6.71 5.60
N ARG A 139 -19.83 -6.92 5.53
CA ARG A 139 -20.49 -8.19 5.92
C ARG A 139 -20.85 -9.10 4.75
N ASP A 140 -20.97 -8.52 3.58
CA ASP A 140 -21.33 -9.23 2.37
C ASP A 140 -20.47 -8.79 1.20
N LYS A 141 -20.49 -9.58 0.14
CA LYS A 141 -19.73 -9.30 -1.08
C LYS A 141 -20.20 -8.05 -1.81
N GLU A 142 -21.46 -7.67 -1.61
CA GLU A 142 -22.04 -6.52 -2.32
C GLU A 142 -21.37 -5.21 -1.88
N VAL A 143 -21.17 -5.02 -0.57
CA VAL A 143 -20.44 -3.86 -0.01
C VAL A 143 -19.03 -3.79 -0.59
N PHE A 144 -18.32 -4.93 -0.61
CA PHE A 144 -16.96 -4.99 -1.15
C PHE A 144 -16.93 -4.68 -2.66
N LEU A 145 -17.86 -5.26 -3.44
CA LEU A 145 -17.95 -5.00 -4.87
C LEU A 145 -18.28 -3.54 -5.17
N LYS A 146 -19.22 -2.93 -4.47
CA LYS A 146 -19.58 -1.52 -4.64
C LYS A 146 -18.39 -0.62 -4.32
N ALA A 147 -17.71 -0.82 -3.18
CA ALA A 147 -16.52 -0.08 -2.82
C ALA A 147 -15.40 -0.23 -3.87
N GLY A 148 -15.13 -1.45 -4.33
CA GLY A 148 -14.15 -1.74 -5.38
C GLY A 148 -14.49 -1.10 -6.72
N LEU A 149 -15.75 -1.13 -7.14
CA LEU A 149 -16.21 -0.47 -8.38
C LEU A 149 -16.10 1.05 -8.30
N GLY A 150 -16.42 1.64 -7.14
CA GLY A 150 -16.25 3.08 -6.91
C GLY A 150 -14.77 3.49 -6.92
N ALA A 151 -13.91 2.75 -6.24
CA ALA A 151 -12.46 2.97 -6.24
C ALA A 151 -11.85 2.81 -7.63
N ARG A 152 -12.35 1.85 -8.42
CA ARG A 152 -11.96 1.64 -9.82
C ARG A 152 -12.34 2.83 -10.71
N LEU A 153 -13.51 3.42 -10.50
CA LEU A 153 -13.92 4.63 -11.22
C LEU A 153 -12.95 5.79 -10.93
N VAL A 154 -12.62 6.02 -9.66
CA VAL A 154 -11.65 7.06 -9.28
C VAL A 154 -10.28 6.79 -9.90
N ALA A 155 -9.82 5.52 -9.90
CA ALA A 155 -8.58 5.14 -10.55
C ALA A 155 -8.57 5.45 -12.06
N VAL A 156 -9.66 5.15 -12.78
CA VAL A 156 -9.78 5.46 -14.22
C VAL A 156 -9.70 6.97 -14.46
N ILE A 157 -10.42 7.76 -13.68
CA ILE A 157 -10.43 9.23 -13.82
C ILE A 157 -9.04 9.83 -13.54
N SER A 158 -8.28 9.25 -12.64
CA SER A 158 -6.94 9.74 -12.25
C SER A 158 -5.82 9.33 -13.23
N ILE A 159 -6.01 8.33 -14.11
CA ILE A 159 -4.98 7.89 -15.06
C ILE A 159 -4.50 9.02 -15.99
N PRO A 160 -5.36 9.79 -16.67
CA PRO A 160 -4.90 10.86 -17.55
C PRO A 160 -4.05 11.89 -16.80
N VAL A 161 -4.44 12.22 -15.55
CA VAL A 161 -3.72 13.18 -14.71
C VAL A 161 -2.33 12.67 -14.36
N LEU A 162 -2.17 11.35 -14.15
CA LEU A 162 -0.89 10.75 -13.81
C LEU A 162 0.03 10.53 -15.01
N ILE A 163 -0.55 10.15 -16.17
CA ILE A 163 0.23 9.80 -17.37
C ILE A 163 0.63 11.04 -18.17
N ILE A 164 -0.22 12.09 -18.16
CA ILE A 164 0.03 13.32 -18.91
C ILE A 164 0.61 14.38 -17.95
N PRO A 165 1.94 14.61 -17.94
CA PRO A 165 2.57 15.51 -16.97
C PRO A 165 1.99 16.94 -17.03
N MET A 166 1.61 17.39 -18.22
CA MET A 166 1.02 18.72 -18.40
C MET A 166 -0.32 18.88 -17.70
N LEU A 167 -1.20 17.86 -17.75
CA LEU A 167 -2.47 17.87 -17.02
C LEU A 167 -2.25 17.85 -15.52
N ASN A 168 -1.29 17.06 -15.05
CA ASN A 168 -0.93 17.02 -13.64
C ASN A 168 -0.43 18.38 -13.17
N TRP A 169 0.46 19.00 -13.93
CA TRP A 169 1.05 20.29 -13.57
C TRP A 169 0.02 21.43 -13.56
N ILE A 170 -0.90 21.46 -14.52
CA ILE A 170 -1.92 22.52 -14.65
C ILE A 170 -3.07 22.33 -13.65
N LEU A 171 -3.61 21.12 -13.54
CA LEU A 171 -4.82 20.86 -12.76
C LEU A 171 -4.53 20.59 -11.30
N PHE A 172 -3.42 19.89 -11.01
CA PHE A 172 -3.13 19.37 -9.67
C PHE A 172 -1.62 19.44 -9.34
N PRO A 173 -1.00 20.62 -9.37
CA PRO A 173 0.44 20.76 -9.21
C PRO A 173 0.91 20.17 -7.87
N GLY A 174 1.66 19.06 -7.93
CA GLY A 174 2.24 18.40 -6.76
C GLY A 174 1.25 17.63 -5.89
N VAL A 175 0.01 17.44 -6.32
CA VAL A 175 -1.01 16.67 -5.58
C VAL A 175 -1.10 15.22 -6.06
N PHE A 176 -1.06 15.02 -7.39
CA PHE A 176 -1.05 13.70 -7.98
C PHE A 176 0.33 13.37 -8.52
N TRP A 177 0.94 12.35 -8.00
CA TRP A 177 2.18 11.80 -8.51
C TRP A 177 2.19 10.28 -8.36
N TYR A 178 2.96 9.62 -9.19
CA TYR A 178 3.09 8.17 -9.09
C TYR A 178 4.16 7.82 -8.06
N GLY A 179 3.73 7.27 -6.93
CA GLY A 179 4.57 6.83 -5.82
C GLY A 179 4.06 5.52 -5.24
N THR A 180 4.59 5.10 -4.10
CA THR A 180 4.24 3.80 -3.49
C THR A 180 2.74 3.67 -3.19
N ALA A 181 2.12 4.72 -2.68
CA ALA A 181 0.70 4.69 -2.31
C ALA A 181 -0.22 4.58 -3.54
N SER A 182 0.04 5.37 -4.58
CA SER A 182 -0.71 5.27 -5.84
C SER A 182 -0.44 3.95 -6.55
N ALA A 183 0.80 3.44 -6.51
CA ALA A 183 1.15 2.14 -7.05
C ALA A 183 0.32 1.01 -6.44
N ILE A 184 0.19 0.97 -5.12
CA ILE A 184 -0.64 -0.03 -4.41
C ILE A 184 -2.10 0.07 -4.88
N HIS A 185 -2.64 1.28 -5.02
CA HIS A 185 -4.01 1.46 -5.50
C HIS A 185 -4.19 0.89 -6.91
N TYR A 186 -3.30 1.19 -7.86
CA TYR A 186 -3.38 0.66 -9.22
C TYR A 186 -3.15 -0.84 -9.31
N ILE A 187 -2.24 -1.40 -8.52
CA ILE A 187 -2.04 -2.86 -8.43
C ILE A 187 -3.33 -3.53 -7.95
N THR A 188 -3.95 -2.98 -6.91
CA THR A 188 -5.22 -3.49 -6.38
C THR A 188 -6.33 -3.44 -7.43
N MET A 189 -6.47 -2.33 -8.16
CA MET A 189 -7.48 -2.19 -9.21
C MET A 189 -7.20 -3.07 -10.44
N CYS A 190 -5.94 -3.31 -10.75
CA CYS A 190 -5.51 -4.27 -11.78
C CYS A 190 -6.01 -5.68 -11.43
N VAL A 191 -5.67 -6.17 -10.23
CA VAL A 191 -6.07 -7.51 -9.77
C VAL A 191 -7.60 -7.60 -9.62
N PHE A 192 -8.25 -6.58 -9.08
CA PHE A 192 -9.70 -6.52 -8.98
C PHE A 192 -10.37 -6.61 -10.37
N SER A 193 -9.86 -5.89 -11.36
CA SER A 193 -10.38 -5.96 -12.73
C SER A 193 -10.10 -7.34 -13.38
N LEU A 194 -8.94 -7.94 -13.12
CA LEU A 194 -8.63 -9.29 -13.56
C LEU A 194 -9.58 -10.33 -12.93
N ALA A 195 -9.90 -10.18 -11.66
CA ALA A 195 -10.87 -11.02 -11.00
C ALA A 195 -12.27 -10.88 -11.65
N LEU A 196 -12.72 -9.66 -11.90
CA LEU A 196 -13.99 -9.43 -12.59
C LEU A 196 -14.00 -9.97 -14.03
N PHE A 197 -12.86 -9.96 -14.74
CA PHE A 197 -12.74 -10.60 -16.06
C PHE A 197 -13.10 -12.08 -16.01
N TYR A 198 -12.72 -12.80 -14.96
CA TYR A 198 -12.99 -14.22 -14.84
C TYR A 198 -14.40 -14.56 -14.34
N TYR A 199 -15.05 -13.63 -13.63
CA TYR A 199 -16.26 -13.92 -12.86
C TYR A 199 -17.48 -13.07 -13.26
N THR A 200 -17.35 -12.23 -14.29
CA THR A 200 -18.47 -11.45 -14.85
C THR A 200 -18.54 -11.61 -16.37
N ASP A 201 -19.68 -11.24 -16.95
CA ASP A 201 -19.87 -11.31 -18.39
C ASP A 201 -19.16 -10.21 -19.16
N GLU A 202 -18.76 -9.11 -18.48
CA GLU A 202 -18.07 -7.97 -19.08
C GLU A 202 -16.56 -8.22 -19.28
N ARG A 203 -16.20 -9.38 -19.84
CA ARG A 203 -14.80 -9.84 -19.93
C ARG A 203 -13.86 -8.85 -20.64
N LYS A 204 -14.25 -8.41 -21.84
CA LYS A 204 -13.40 -7.49 -22.65
C LYS A 204 -13.11 -6.18 -21.92
N LYS A 205 -14.12 -5.58 -21.31
CA LYS A 205 -14.01 -4.33 -20.54
C LYS A 205 -13.09 -4.52 -19.33
N ASN A 206 -13.28 -5.59 -18.58
CA ASN A 206 -12.48 -5.85 -17.38
C ASN A 206 -11.02 -6.18 -17.73
N LEU A 207 -10.77 -6.88 -18.84
CA LEU A 207 -9.40 -7.11 -19.33
C LEU A 207 -8.74 -5.79 -19.77
N LEU A 208 -9.47 -4.94 -20.50
CA LEU A 208 -8.98 -3.62 -20.90
C LEU A 208 -8.62 -2.76 -19.68
N LEU A 209 -9.47 -2.76 -18.65
CA LEU A 209 -9.20 -2.03 -17.41
C LEU A 209 -8.00 -2.59 -16.63
N CYS A 210 -7.85 -3.92 -16.61
CA CYS A 210 -6.67 -4.55 -16.03
C CYS A 210 -5.37 -4.04 -16.68
N VAL A 211 -5.32 -4.06 -18.02
CA VAL A 211 -4.16 -3.54 -18.78
C VAL A 211 -3.99 -2.04 -18.55
N LEU A 212 -5.07 -1.27 -18.57
CA LEU A 212 -5.05 0.19 -18.36
C LEU A 212 -4.42 0.54 -17.00
N PHE A 213 -4.73 -0.21 -15.94
CA PHE A 213 -4.15 0.02 -14.61
C PHE A 213 -2.67 -0.39 -14.49
N MET A 214 -2.12 -1.12 -15.45
CA MET A 214 -0.67 -1.38 -15.53
C MET A 214 0.08 -0.20 -16.17
N LEU A 215 -0.57 0.66 -16.97
CA LEU A 215 0.12 1.75 -17.69
C LEU A 215 0.90 2.70 -16.78
N PRO A 216 0.37 3.20 -15.64
CA PRO A 216 1.14 4.09 -14.76
C PRO A 216 2.44 3.45 -14.26
N CYS A 217 2.42 2.16 -13.97
CA CYS A 217 3.59 1.40 -13.55
C CYS A 217 4.67 1.36 -14.64
N LEU A 218 4.27 1.16 -15.89
CA LEU A 218 5.17 1.07 -17.03
C LEU A 218 5.73 2.46 -17.43
N VAL A 219 4.87 3.48 -17.47
CA VAL A 219 5.26 4.85 -17.86
C VAL A 219 6.27 5.45 -16.89
N TRP A 220 6.07 5.27 -15.58
CA TRP A 220 6.97 5.82 -14.56
C TRP A 220 8.16 4.92 -14.24
N VAL A 221 8.19 3.70 -14.76
CA VAL A 221 9.23 2.69 -14.48
C VAL A 221 9.56 2.61 -12.99
N PHE A 222 8.51 2.45 -12.17
CA PHE A 222 8.65 2.44 -10.72
C PHE A 222 8.89 0.99 -10.24
N ARG A 223 10.12 0.67 -9.84
CA ARG A 223 10.59 -0.71 -9.53
C ARG A 223 9.66 -1.47 -8.59
N THR A 224 9.31 -0.85 -7.46
CA THR A 224 8.44 -1.48 -6.45
C THR A 224 7.05 -1.80 -7.03
N SER A 225 6.54 -0.97 -7.91
CA SER A 225 5.25 -1.17 -8.57
C SER A 225 5.32 -2.32 -9.59
N ILE A 226 6.39 -2.41 -10.37
CA ILE A 226 6.60 -3.50 -11.33
C ILE A 226 6.66 -4.84 -10.59
N MET A 227 7.50 -4.91 -9.54
CA MET A 227 7.61 -6.11 -8.70
C MET A 227 6.30 -6.45 -8.01
N GLY A 228 5.62 -5.45 -7.43
CA GLY A 228 4.32 -5.63 -6.77
C GLY A 228 3.23 -6.12 -7.71
N THR A 229 3.14 -5.56 -8.92
CA THR A 229 2.18 -6.00 -9.94
C THR A 229 2.47 -7.44 -10.38
N THR A 230 3.73 -7.75 -10.65
CA THR A 230 4.15 -9.11 -11.04
C THR A 230 3.79 -10.11 -9.95
N LEU A 231 4.15 -9.83 -8.69
CA LEU A 231 3.86 -10.71 -7.57
C LEU A 231 2.35 -10.88 -7.34
N ALA A 232 1.57 -9.80 -7.45
CA ALA A 232 0.13 -9.85 -7.30
C ALA A 232 -0.55 -10.69 -8.39
N LEU A 233 -0.13 -10.55 -9.66
CA LEU A 233 -0.61 -11.38 -10.76
C LEU A 233 -0.22 -12.84 -10.60
N MET A 234 1.03 -13.12 -10.22
CA MET A 234 1.50 -14.49 -9.95
C MET A 234 0.68 -15.14 -8.83
N THR A 235 0.45 -14.42 -7.74
CA THR A 235 -0.36 -14.89 -6.61
C THR A 235 -1.79 -15.17 -7.06
N PHE A 236 -2.41 -14.26 -7.82
CA PHE A 236 -3.76 -14.44 -8.35
C PHE A 236 -3.85 -15.71 -9.22
N PHE A 237 -2.94 -15.91 -10.15
CA PHE A 237 -2.94 -17.09 -11.02
C PHE A 237 -2.63 -18.38 -10.25
N PHE A 238 -1.75 -18.31 -9.23
CA PHE A 238 -1.48 -19.47 -8.38
C PHE A 238 -2.73 -19.93 -7.62
N PHE A 239 -3.44 -19.02 -6.98
CA PHE A 239 -4.69 -19.37 -6.28
C PHE A 239 -5.78 -19.87 -7.24
N LYS A 240 -5.85 -19.30 -8.45
CA LYS A 240 -6.85 -19.71 -9.44
C LYS A 240 -6.58 -21.08 -10.06
N TYR A 241 -5.35 -21.31 -10.50
CA TYR A 241 -4.97 -22.51 -11.28
C TYR A 241 -4.11 -23.50 -10.51
N LYS A 242 -3.71 -23.16 -9.28
CA LYS A 242 -2.85 -23.98 -8.41
C LYS A 242 -1.55 -24.37 -9.14
N MET A 243 -1.15 -25.65 -9.09
CA MET A 243 0.08 -26.13 -9.72
C MET A 243 0.11 -25.94 -11.26
N LYS A 244 -1.06 -25.86 -11.89
CA LYS A 244 -1.16 -25.62 -13.35
C LYS A 244 -0.70 -24.22 -13.76
N SER A 245 -0.58 -23.28 -12.82
CA SER A 245 -0.08 -21.92 -13.07
C SER A 245 1.44 -21.84 -13.11
N LEU A 246 2.17 -22.82 -12.57
CA LEU A 246 3.64 -22.78 -12.47
C LEU A 246 4.35 -22.50 -13.81
N PRO A 247 3.97 -23.11 -14.96
CA PRO A 247 4.58 -22.74 -16.23
C PRO A 247 4.39 -21.27 -16.60
N VAL A 248 3.18 -20.72 -16.36
CA VAL A 248 2.87 -19.31 -16.65
C VAL A 248 3.66 -18.40 -15.72
N ILE A 249 3.72 -18.72 -14.43
CA ILE A 249 4.53 -18.01 -13.45
C ILE A 249 6.01 -18.00 -13.88
N PHE A 250 6.53 -19.14 -14.28
CA PHE A 250 7.89 -19.24 -14.78
C PHE A 250 8.14 -18.35 -16.02
N VAL A 251 7.22 -18.39 -17.00
CA VAL A 251 7.31 -17.51 -18.17
C VAL A 251 7.30 -16.02 -17.77
N VAL A 252 6.43 -15.62 -16.84
CA VAL A 252 6.37 -14.24 -16.34
C VAL A 252 7.69 -13.85 -15.66
N LEU A 253 8.29 -14.74 -14.87
CA LEU A 253 9.60 -14.49 -14.25
C LEU A 253 10.71 -14.35 -15.29
N VAL A 254 10.74 -15.23 -16.29
CA VAL A 254 11.71 -15.13 -17.39
C VAL A 254 11.54 -13.81 -18.15
N LEU A 255 10.30 -13.44 -18.50
CA LEU A 255 10.03 -12.17 -19.17
C LEU A 255 10.42 -10.96 -18.30
N PHE A 256 10.24 -11.04 -17.00
CA PHE A 256 10.68 -10.00 -16.07
C PHE A 256 12.22 -9.87 -16.09
N VAL A 257 12.95 -10.99 -16.00
CA VAL A 257 14.42 -10.97 -16.07
C VAL A 257 14.88 -10.42 -17.43
N VAL A 258 14.29 -10.89 -18.52
CA VAL A 258 14.61 -10.36 -19.86
C VAL A 258 14.36 -8.85 -19.94
N ALA A 259 13.25 -8.37 -19.42
CA ALA A 259 12.91 -6.93 -19.42
C ALA A 259 13.94 -6.09 -18.63
N VAL A 260 14.46 -6.63 -17.52
CA VAL A 260 15.49 -5.94 -16.71
C VAL A 260 16.77 -5.73 -17.51
N PHE A 261 17.17 -6.70 -18.37
CA PHE A 261 18.41 -6.59 -19.15
C PHE A 261 18.20 -5.98 -20.54
N ALA A 262 17.03 -6.17 -21.16
CA ALA A 262 16.75 -5.71 -22.52
C ALA A 262 16.30 -4.24 -22.59
N ILE A 263 15.65 -3.72 -21.54
CA ILE A 263 15.12 -2.35 -21.52
C ILE A 263 16.12 -1.43 -20.82
N PRO A 264 16.81 -0.51 -21.55
CA PRO A 264 17.86 0.35 -20.97
C PRO A 264 17.39 1.13 -19.74
N SER A 265 16.22 1.75 -19.80
CA SER A 265 15.68 2.55 -18.68
C SER A 265 15.35 1.72 -17.43
N VAL A 266 15.08 0.44 -17.57
CA VAL A 266 14.89 -0.48 -16.45
C VAL A 266 16.24 -0.90 -15.88
N ARG A 267 17.19 -1.24 -16.77
CA ARG A 267 18.55 -1.66 -16.41
C ARG A 267 19.30 -0.57 -15.64
N GLU A 268 19.29 0.68 -16.14
CA GLU A 268 19.89 1.84 -15.47
C GLU A 268 19.32 2.08 -14.05
N LYS A 269 18.04 1.82 -13.87
CA LYS A 269 17.41 1.91 -12.54
C LYS A 269 17.77 0.75 -11.62
N MET A 270 18.07 -0.43 -12.18
CA MET A 270 18.37 -1.63 -11.37
C MET A 270 19.85 -1.71 -10.98
N PHE A 271 20.76 -1.28 -11.84
CA PHE A 271 22.20 -1.43 -11.64
C PHE A 271 22.90 -0.06 -11.62
N LYS A 272 24.00 0.05 -10.86
CA LYS A 272 24.81 1.27 -10.76
C LYS A 272 25.60 1.51 -12.03
N ASP A 273 26.19 0.45 -12.57
CA ASP A 273 26.96 0.45 -13.83
C ASP A 273 26.22 -0.41 -14.85
N SER A 274 25.16 0.19 -15.40
CA SER A 274 24.24 -0.53 -16.27
C SER A 274 24.83 -0.97 -17.61
N GLU A 275 25.92 -0.31 -18.07
CA GLU A 275 26.57 -0.65 -19.34
C GLU A 275 27.34 -1.97 -19.26
N ASN A 276 27.89 -2.28 -18.09
CA ASN A 276 28.73 -3.45 -17.87
C ASN A 276 27.97 -4.68 -17.36
N VAL A 277 26.68 -4.55 -17.00
CA VAL A 277 25.90 -5.67 -16.47
C VAL A 277 25.18 -6.42 -17.58
N SER A 278 25.49 -7.73 -17.72
CA SER A 278 24.92 -8.63 -18.72
C SER A 278 24.26 -9.87 -18.16
N ILE A 279 23.45 -10.54 -18.98
CA ILE A 279 22.83 -11.84 -18.62
C ILE A 279 23.89 -12.90 -18.36
N GLU A 280 25.01 -12.87 -19.10
CA GLU A 280 26.10 -13.83 -18.90
C GLU A 280 26.74 -13.68 -17.50
N GLN A 281 26.91 -12.47 -17.02
CA GLN A 281 27.41 -12.21 -15.65
C GLN A 281 26.42 -12.69 -14.59
N LEU A 282 25.11 -12.53 -14.83
CA LEU A 282 24.08 -13.11 -13.95
C LEU A 282 24.19 -14.63 -13.89
N GLN A 283 24.35 -15.29 -15.05
CA GLN A 283 24.50 -16.76 -15.12
C GLN A 283 25.77 -17.25 -14.41
N ARG A 284 26.85 -16.47 -14.45
CA ARG A 284 28.12 -16.79 -13.76
C ARG A 284 28.11 -16.43 -12.28
N GLY A 285 27.04 -15.77 -11.78
CA GLY A 285 26.97 -15.30 -10.40
C GLY A 285 27.95 -14.17 -10.08
N GLU A 286 28.39 -13.42 -11.08
CA GLU A 286 29.35 -12.33 -10.94
C GLU A 286 28.69 -11.02 -10.46
N ILE A 287 27.36 -10.90 -10.52
CA ILE A 287 26.62 -9.73 -10.06
C ILE A 287 26.54 -9.74 -8.53
N SER A 288 27.17 -8.77 -7.91
CA SER A 288 27.19 -8.58 -6.47
C SER A 288 26.06 -7.65 -5.99
N LYS A 289 25.82 -7.63 -4.67
CA LYS A 289 24.89 -6.65 -4.08
C LYS A 289 25.32 -5.19 -4.31
N ASP A 290 26.62 -4.96 -4.54
CA ASP A 290 27.18 -3.61 -4.75
C ASP A 290 26.91 -3.09 -6.16
N ASP A 291 26.65 -3.97 -7.11
CA ASP A 291 26.25 -3.61 -8.49
C ASP A 291 24.80 -3.14 -8.55
N ILE A 292 23.99 -3.53 -7.55
CA ILE A 292 22.58 -3.15 -7.48
C ILE A 292 22.45 -1.68 -7.08
N ASN A 293 21.73 -0.91 -7.86
CA ASN A 293 21.42 0.48 -7.56
C ASN A 293 20.40 0.58 -6.41
N SER A 294 20.89 0.51 -5.18
CA SER A 294 20.09 0.62 -3.97
C SER A 294 19.82 2.06 -3.53
N ASN A 295 20.35 3.07 -4.23
CA ASN A 295 20.34 4.47 -3.81
C ASN A 295 20.89 4.64 -2.37
N ALA A 296 22.05 4.07 -2.09
CA ALA A 296 22.72 4.04 -0.79
C ALA A 296 21.93 3.34 0.35
N ARG A 297 20.84 2.64 0.05
CA ARG A 297 20.00 2.02 1.09
C ARG A 297 20.71 0.91 1.84
N PHE A 298 21.56 0.11 1.20
CA PHE A 298 22.29 -0.96 1.89
C PHE A 298 23.22 -0.40 2.96
N ALA A 299 24.04 0.59 2.62
CA ALA A 299 24.91 1.25 3.58
C ALA A 299 24.11 1.92 4.72
N MET A 300 22.99 2.55 4.39
CA MET A 300 22.09 3.14 5.37
C MET A 300 21.52 2.05 6.33
N TRP A 301 21.10 0.90 5.81
CA TRP A 301 20.57 -0.16 6.67
C TRP A 301 21.63 -0.76 7.58
N GLU A 302 22.86 -0.93 7.10
CA GLU A 302 24.00 -1.38 7.91
C GLU A 302 24.34 -0.37 9.02
N ASP A 303 24.36 0.93 8.71
CA ASP A 303 24.57 1.99 9.73
C ASP A 303 23.44 2.01 10.77
N LEU A 304 22.18 1.96 10.33
CA LEU A 304 21.04 1.93 11.26
C LEU A 304 21.06 0.70 12.16
N GLN A 305 21.36 -0.48 11.63
CA GLN A 305 21.46 -1.70 12.42
C GLN A 305 22.61 -1.66 13.42
N SER A 306 23.78 -1.14 13.02
CA SER A 306 24.93 -1.01 13.93
C SER A 306 24.65 -0.05 15.10
N ARG A 307 23.89 1.03 14.89
CA ARG A 307 23.58 2.05 15.90
C ARG A 307 22.42 1.69 16.81
N PHE A 308 21.38 1.09 16.24
CA PHE A 308 20.08 0.99 16.91
C PHE A 308 19.65 -0.44 17.23
N TYR A 309 20.28 -1.45 16.62
CA TYR A 309 19.94 -2.84 16.85
C TYR A 309 21.04 -3.59 17.59
N GLN A 310 22.31 -3.46 17.21
CA GLN A 310 23.42 -4.16 17.87
C GLN A 310 23.53 -3.79 19.35
N GLY A 311 23.54 -4.82 20.21
CA GLY A 311 23.54 -4.68 21.67
C GLY A 311 22.18 -4.36 22.29
N LYS A 312 21.13 -4.28 21.46
CA LYS A 312 19.73 -4.02 21.89
C LYS A 312 18.76 -4.93 21.15
N GLU A 313 19.19 -6.09 20.76
CA GLU A 313 18.49 -6.98 19.81
C GLU A 313 17.10 -7.37 20.29
N LEU A 314 16.89 -7.48 21.62
CA LEU A 314 15.63 -7.94 22.17
C LEU A 314 14.53 -6.89 22.08
N MET A 315 14.79 -5.66 22.52
CA MET A 315 13.82 -4.59 22.68
C MET A 315 13.97 -3.43 21.68
N GLY A 316 15.12 -3.36 21.00
CA GLY A 316 15.48 -2.23 20.15
C GLY A 316 15.87 -0.98 20.93
N SER A 317 16.01 0.13 20.22
CA SER A 317 16.44 1.42 20.81
C SER A 317 15.28 2.32 21.25
N GLY A 318 14.04 1.83 21.17
CA GLY A 318 12.82 2.61 21.43
C GLY A 318 12.21 3.21 20.17
N ILE A 319 10.89 3.26 20.14
CA ILE A 319 10.11 3.64 18.94
C ILE A 319 10.40 5.09 18.55
N GLY A 320 10.73 5.28 17.25
CA GLY A 320 11.03 6.59 16.67
C GLY A 320 12.51 6.98 16.72
N SER A 321 13.38 6.16 17.31
CA SER A 321 14.83 6.41 17.34
C SER A 321 15.43 6.53 15.94
N VAL A 322 15.08 5.58 15.06
CA VAL A 322 15.50 5.59 13.65
C VAL A 322 14.99 6.83 12.93
N GLN A 323 13.71 7.16 13.11
CA GLN A 323 13.12 8.32 12.43
C GLN A 323 13.75 9.63 12.90
N ASN A 324 13.97 9.79 14.21
CA ASN A 324 14.66 10.94 14.76
C ASN A 324 16.06 11.11 14.16
N TYR A 325 16.83 10.03 14.08
CA TYR A 325 18.17 10.05 13.50
C TYR A 325 18.14 10.45 12.01
N MET A 326 17.24 9.86 11.24
CA MET A 326 17.09 10.14 9.81
C MET A 326 16.67 11.58 9.51
N TYR A 327 15.88 12.20 10.39
CA TYR A 327 15.46 13.60 10.23
C TYR A 327 16.51 14.60 10.69
N SER A 328 17.30 14.25 11.71
CA SER A 328 18.33 15.12 12.30
C SER A 328 19.65 15.12 11.54
N ASN A 329 19.91 14.04 10.78
CA ASN A 329 21.19 13.85 10.11
C ASN A 329 20.96 13.66 8.60
N PHE A 330 21.46 14.57 7.78
CA PHE A 330 21.40 14.49 6.32
C PHE A 330 22.44 13.52 5.71
N VAL A 331 22.83 12.47 6.44
CA VAL A 331 23.97 11.60 6.10
C VAL A 331 23.73 10.79 4.81
N PHE A 332 22.48 10.43 4.50
CA PHE A 332 22.16 9.54 3.36
C PHE A 332 21.46 10.28 2.21
N GLY A 333 22.03 11.38 1.73
CA GLY A 333 21.48 12.08 0.58
C GLY A 333 20.07 12.65 0.77
N GLY A 334 19.70 12.95 2.03
CA GLY A 334 18.38 13.51 2.38
C GLY A 334 17.25 12.48 2.51
N LEU A 335 17.55 11.19 2.52
CA LEU A 335 16.56 10.16 2.84
C LEU A 335 16.10 10.33 4.29
N LYS A 336 14.77 10.47 4.48
CA LYS A 336 14.14 10.70 5.80
C LYS A 336 13.52 9.45 6.41
N VAL A 337 13.51 8.36 5.67
CA VAL A 337 12.97 7.06 6.13
C VAL A 337 13.83 5.92 5.57
N PRO A 338 13.97 4.80 6.28
CA PRO A 338 14.83 3.70 5.86
C PRO A 338 14.33 2.96 4.60
N HIS A 339 13.08 3.18 4.18
CA HIS A 339 12.45 2.46 3.06
C HIS A 339 12.48 0.92 3.22
N ASN A 340 12.56 0.46 4.45
CA ASN A 340 12.50 -0.94 4.85
C ASN A 340 11.89 -1.03 6.25
N ASP A 341 10.63 -1.46 6.31
CA ASP A 341 9.90 -1.54 7.58
C ASP A 341 10.53 -2.58 8.52
N TYR A 342 11.12 -3.66 8.01
CA TYR A 342 11.78 -4.67 8.86
C TYR A 342 13.02 -4.09 9.56
N VAL A 343 13.83 -3.30 8.84
CA VAL A 343 14.98 -2.59 9.45
C VAL A 343 14.47 -1.58 10.48
N GLN A 344 13.43 -0.81 10.18
CA GLN A 344 12.86 0.14 11.11
C GLN A 344 12.32 -0.56 12.37
N ILE A 345 11.53 -1.63 12.21
CA ILE A 345 10.94 -2.37 13.32
C ILE A 345 12.04 -3.03 14.18
N SER A 346 13.04 -3.68 13.56
CA SER A 346 14.13 -4.30 14.31
C SER A 346 14.94 -3.29 15.13
N CYS A 347 15.28 -2.15 14.55
CA CYS A 347 16.03 -1.09 15.22
C CYS A 347 15.22 -0.42 16.34
N ASP A 348 13.93 -0.11 16.08
CA ASP A 348 13.09 0.60 17.02
C ASP A 348 12.50 -0.30 18.13
N SER A 349 12.12 -1.55 17.84
CA SER A 349 11.36 -2.43 18.73
C SER A 349 11.95 -3.82 18.92
N GLY A 350 13.14 -4.07 18.39
CA GLY A 350 13.89 -5.32 18.53
C GLY A 350 13.21 -6.52 17.89
N ILE A 351 13.75 -7.70 18.21
CA ILE A 351 13.24 -8.97 17.66
C ILE A 351 11.81 -9.27 18.11
N ILE A 352 11.43 -8.83 19.32
CA ILE A 352 10.05 -9.00 19.80
C ILE A 352 9.06 -8.29 18.88
N GLY A 353 9.36 -7.03 18.51
CA GLY A 353 8.52 -6.29 17.58
C GLY A 353 8.46 -6.94 16.19
N VAL A 354 9.60 -7.40 15.67
CA VAL A 354 9.66 -8.12 14.38
C VAL A 354 8.82 -9.38 14.41
N VAL A 355 8.96 -10.20 15.46
CA VAL A 355 8.20 -11.46 15.60
C VAL A 355 6.70 -11.20 15.68
N LEU A 356 6.27 -10.25 16.52
CA LEU A 356 4.83 -9.90 16.63
C LEU A 356 4.27 -9.40 15.30
N TYR A 357 5.02 -8.53 14.60
CA TYR A 357 4.61 -8.05 13.29
C TYR A 357 4.48 -9.16 12.26
N LEU A 358 5.50 -10.04 12.18
CA LEU A 358 5.48 -11.19 11.25
C LEU A 358 4.37 -12.17 11.58
N LEU A 359 4.12 -12.46 12.85
CA LEU A 359 3.01 -13.32 13.28
C LEU A 359 1.66 -12.71 12.89
N ALA A 360 1.49 -11.41 13.05
CA ALA A 360 0.27 -10.72 12.63
C ALA A 360 0.06 -10.81 11.11
N VAL A 361 1.10 -10.53 10.32
CA VAL A 361 1.05 -10.65 8.84
C VAL A 361 0.76 -12.09 8.43
N PHE A 362 1.43 -13.07 9.04
CA PHE A 362 1.21 -14.48 8.78
C PHE A 362 -0.23 -14.90 9.12
N ALA A 363 -0.76 -14.43 10.25
CA ALA A 363 -2.14 -14.70 10.65
C ALA A 363 -3.16 -14.12 9.65
N ILE A 364 -2.89 -12.94 9.06
CA ILE A 364 -3.72 -12.37 7.99
C ILE A 364 -3.73 -13.31 6.77
N ILE A 365 -2.56 -13.79 6.36
CA ILE A 365 -2.41 -14.71 5.21
C ILE A 365 -3.15 -16.02 5.48
N VAL A 366 -2.92 -16.63 6.64
CA VAL A 366 -3.57 -17.90 7.03
C VAL A 366 -5.08 -17.73 7.13
N HIS A 367 -5.55 -16.64 7.76
CA HIS A 367 -6.99 -16.36 7.87
C HIS A 367 -7.64 -16.20 6.50
N SER A 368 -6.99 -15.46 5.59
CA SER A 368 -7.45 -15.29 4.21
C SER A 368 -7.48 -16.61 3.45
N PHE A 369 -6.45 -17.45 3.62
CA PHE A 369 -6.39 -18.77 3.00
C PHE A 369 -7.47 -19.72 3.54
N VAL A 370 -7.71 -19.76 4.85
CA VAL A 370 -8.77 -20.56 5.47
C VAL A 370 -10.15 -20.07 5.01
N ALA A 371 -10.36 -18.76 4.95
CA ALA A 371 -11.59 -18.18 4.40
C ALA A 371 -11.79 -18.61 2.94
N TYR A 372 -10.77 -18.50 2.10
CA TYR A 372 -10.78 -18.97 0.72
C TYR A 372 -11.17 -20.46 0.60
N GLN A 373 -10.70 -21.31 1.50
CA GLN A 373 -11.06 -22.74 1.50
C GLN A 373 -12.53 -23.00 1.90
N LYS A 374 -13.03 -22.24 2.87
CA LYS A 374 -14.39 -22.41 3.41
C LYS A 374 -15.49 -21.95 2.47
N TYR A 375 -15.26 -20.88 1.71
CA TYR A 375 -16.29 -20.35 0.82
C TYR A 375 -16.40 -21.19 -0.46
N THR A 376 -17.63 -21.61 -0.78
CA THR A 376 -17.94 -22.34 -2.03
C THR A 376 -18.25 -21.37 -3.17
N ASP A 377 -18.81 -20.21 -2.86
CA ASP A 377 -19.10 -19.18 -3.86
C ASP A 377 -17.79 -18.64 -4.48
N VAL A 378 -17.63 -18.88 -5.76
CA VAL A 378 -16.46 -18.51 -6.54
C VAL A 378 -16.24 -16.98 -6.53
N SER A 379 -17.33 -16.20 -6.45
CA SER A 379 -17.25 -14.73 -6.42
C SER A 379 -16.68 -14.18 -5.10
N ILE A 380 -16.76 -14.95 -4.00
CA ILE A 380 -16.12 -14.62 -2.72
C ILE A 380 -14.65 -15.05 -2.70
N LYS A 381 -14.31 -16.10 -3.44
CA LYS A 381 -12.93 -16.58 -3.58
C LYS A 381 -12.03 -15.61 -4.36
N MET A 382 -12.61 -14.67 -5.07
CA MET A 382 -11.88 -13.57 -5.69
C MET A 382 -11.22 -12.64 -4.68
#